data_eb53c1b6b0609cae7dbb290caa0a275b
#
_entry.id   eb53c1b6b0609cae7dbb290caa0a275b
#
_cell.length_a   1.000
_cell.length_b   1.000
_cell.length_c   1.000
_cell.angle_alpha   90.00
_cell.angle_beta   90.00
_cell.angle_gamma   90.00
#
_symmetry.space_group_name_H-M   'P 1'
#
loop_
_entity.id
_entity.type
_entity.pdbx_description
1 polymer ?
#
loop_
_entity_poly.entity_id
_entity_poly.type
_entity_poly.pdbx_seq_one_letter_code
_entity_poly.pdbx_strand_id
1 'polypeptide(L)'
;YSEHTRFVLSKPYSKWYIIYYKNRKVGNVYLSKMNEIGIFILKTIKVKGLGSLVLEQVLKKNPKTRYLANVNPKNIKSAEFFKKNGFKLIQHTYELTFD
;
A
#
# COMPACT_ATOMS: atom_id res chain seq x y z
N TYR A 1 12.08 10.35 -4.94
CA TYR A 1 10.73 10.60 -5.45
C TYR A 1 10.77 10.91 -6.95
N SER A 2 10.03 10.16 -7.74
CA SER A 2 10.00 10.34 -9.18
C SER A 2 9.11 11.51 -9.58
N GLU A 3 9.61 12.40 -10.46
CA GLU A 3 8.82 13.51 -10.96
C GLU A 3 7.63 13.04 -11.82
N HIS A 4 7.67 11.78 -12.30
CA HIS A 4 6.58 11.20 -13.09
C HIS A 4 5.48 10.60 -12.22
N THR A 5 5.69 10.50 -10.92
CA THR A 5 4.73 9.89 -10.00
C THR A 5 3.97 10.98 -9.26
N ARG A 6 2.64 10.88 -9.28
CA ARG A 6 1.77 11.87 -8.67
C ARG A 6 0.71 11.17 -7.83
N PHE A 7 0.46 11.68 -6.64
CA PHE A 7 -0.58 11.18 -5.74
C PHE A 7 -1.72 12.18 -5.68
N VAL A 8 -2.93 11.71 -5.96
CA VAL A 8 -4.13 12.54 -5.89
C VAL A 8 -5.01 11.98 -4.76
N LEU A 9 -5.23 12.81 -3.75
CA LEU A 9 -6.07 12.43 -2.61
C LEU A 9 -7.52 12.33 -3.06
N SER A 10 -8.06 11.12 -3.06
CA SER A 10 -9.41 10.84 -3.52
C SER A 10 -10.43 10.89 -2.39
N LYS A 11 -10.06 10.37 -1.21
CA LYS A 11 -10.94 10.33 -0.04
C LYS A 11 -10.18 10.82 1.17
N PRO A 12 -10.28 12.11 1.52
CA PRO A 12 -9.49 12.68 2.60
C PRO A 12 -9.75 12.06 3.97
N TYR A 13 -10.97 11.63 4.24
CA TYR A 13 -11.30 11.06 5.56
C TYR A 13 -10.62 9.72 5.80
N SER A 14 -10.42 8.93 4.75
CA SER A 14 -9.79 7.62 4.83
C SER A 14 -8.42 7.59 4.16
N LYS A 15 -7.87 8.75 3.84
CA LYS A 15 -6.55 8.87 3.22
C LYS A 15 -6.36 7.91 2.04
N TRP A 16 -7.23 8.02 1.07
CA TRP A 16 -7.18 7.20 -0.14
C TRP A 16 -6.59 8.03 -1.27
N TYR A 17 -5.49 7.55 -1.86
CA TYR A 17 -4.78 8.24 -2.94
C TYR A 17 -4.86 7.44 -4.23
N ILE A 18 -5.06 8.16 -5.34
CA ILE A 18 -4.92 7.59 -6.68
C ILE A 18 -3.49 7.86 -7.12
N ILE A 19 -2.82 6.85 -7.65
CA ILE A 19 -1.43 6.95 -8.10
C ILE A 19 -1.40 7.14 -9.60
N TYR A 20 -0.72 8.19 -10.04
CA TYR A 20 -0.48 8.46 -11.45
C TYR A 20 1.00 8.35 -11.74
N TYR A 21 1.34 7.74 -12.86
CA TYR A 21 2.70 7.67 -13.35
C TYR A 21 2.69 8.09 -14.81
N LYS A 22 3.43 9.14 -15.16
CA LYS A 22 3.42 9.75 -16.49
C LYS A 22 2.01 10.08 -16.96
N ASN A 23 1.23 10.67 -16.05
CA ASN A 23 -0.16 11.09 -16.28
C ASN A 23 -1.15 9.94 -16.57
N ARG A 24 -0.78 8.72 -16.25
CA ARG A 24 -1.67 7.55 -16.35
C ARG A 24 -1.98 7.03 -14.96
N LYS A 25 -3.24 6.72 -14.72
CA LYS A 25 -3.65 6.08 -13.47
C LYS A 25 -3.08 4.66 -13.42
N VAL A 26 -2.23 4.38 -12.44
CA VAL A 26 -1.55 3.10 -12.35
C VAL A 26 -1.93 2.30 -11.10
N GLY A 27 -2.63 2.89 -10.15
CA GLY A 27 -3.04 2.17 -8.96
C GLY A 27 -3.61 3.08 -7.89
N ASN A 28 -3.71 2.55 -6.71
CA ASN A 28 -4.17 3.30 -5.55
C ASN A 28 -3.50 2.80 -4.29
N VAL A 29 -3.53 3.64 -3.26
CA VAL A 29 -3.00 3.32 -1.95
C VAL A 29 -3.88 3.99 -0.91
N TYR A 30 -4.14 3.31 0.20
CA TYR A 30 -4.94 3.88 1.26
C TYR A 30 -4.29 3.66 2.62
N LEU A 31 -4.69 4.52 3.56
CA LEU A 31 -4.38 4.36 4.97
C LEU A 31 -5.70 4.50 5.73
N SER A 32 -6.12 3.45 6.42
CA SER A 32 -7.36 3.46 7.18
C SER A 32 -7.20 4.20 8.50
N LYS A 33 -8.32 4.42 9.19
CA LYS A 33 -8.31 5.03 10.51
C LYS A 33 -7.55 4.19 11.53
N MET A 34 -7.41 2.90 11.28
CA MET A 34 -6.69 1.97 12.15
C MET A 34 -5.24 1.79 11.71
N ASN A 35 -4.75 2.70 10.87
CA ASN A 35 -3.39 2.68 10.36
C ASN A 35 -3.06 1.47 9.49
N GLU A 36 -4.08 0.89 8.87
CA GLU A 36 -3.91 -0.22 7.94
C GLU A 36 -3.66 0.31 6.54
N ILE A 37 -2.59 -0.17 5.91
CA ILE A 37 -2.17 0.25 4.58
C ILE A 37 -2.55 -0.82 3.56
N GLY A 38 -3.13 -0.38 2.44
CA GLY A 38 -3.35 -1.23 1.28
C GLY A 38 -2.79 -0.56 0.04
N ILE A 39 -2.10 -1.31 -0.81
CA ILE A 39 -1.51 -0.81 -2.04
C ILE A 39 -1.93 -1.70 -3.19
N PHE A 40 -2.38 -1.09 -4.27
CA PHE A 40 -2.67 -1.78 -5.51
C PHE A 40 -2.02 -1.05 -6.66
N ILE A 41 -1.23 -1.78 -7.46
CA ILE A 41 -0.61 -1.25 -8.68
C ILE A 41 -0.92 -2.24 -9.79
N LEU A 42 -1.32 -1.73 -10.95
CA LEU A 42 -1.66 -2.57 -12.10
C LEU A 42 -0.50 -3.48 -12.45
N LYS A 43 -0.80 -4.75 -12.73
CA LYS A 43 0.23 -5.75 -13.05
C LYS A 43 0.99 -5.43 -14.34
N THR A 44 0.38 -4.64 -15.23
CA THR A 44 1.00 -4.25 -16.49
C THR A 44 2.08 -3.18 -16.31
N ILE A 45 2.13 -2.55 -15.14
CA ILE A 45 3.11 -1.51 -14.86
C ILE A 45 4.41 -2.16 -14.39
N LYS A 46 5.47 -2.00 -15.18
CA LYS A 46 6.77 -2.60 -14.94
C LYS A 46 7.81 -1.56 -14.53
N VAL A 47 7.47 -0.72 -13.58
CA VAL A 47 8.38 0.29 -13.05
C VAL A 47 9.02 -0.27 -11.79
N LYS A 48 10.33 -0.50 -11.84
CA LYS A 48 11.08 -1.08 -10.72
C LYS A 48 11.04 -0.11 -9.53
N GLY A 49 10.68 -0.65 -8.37
CA GLY A 49 10.68 0.13 -7.13
C GLY A 49 9.49 1.06 -6.95
N LEU A 50 8.51 1.04 -7.86
CA LEU A 50 7.35 1.93 -7.76
C LEU A 50 6.55 1.67 -6.49
N GLY A 51 6.33 0.40 -6.12
CA GLY A 51 5.60 0.07 -4.90
C GLY A 51 6.27 0.62 -3.65
N SER A 52 7.59 0.47 -3.56
CA SER A 52 8.34 0.99 -2.40
C SER A 52 8.33 2.52 -2.37
N LEU A 53 8.40 3.17 -3.53
CA LEU A 53 8.30 4.63 -3.61
C LEU A 53 6.93 5.11 -3.13
N VAL A 54 5.87 4.44 -3.58
CA VAL A 54 4.50 4.77 -3.18
C VAL A 54 4.33 4.64 -1.68
N LEU A 55 4.79 3.52 -1.11
CA LEU A 55 4.71 3.28 0.32
C LEU A 55 5.46 4.38 1.09
N GLU A 56 6.68 4.68 0.70
CA GLU A 56 7.49 5.71 1.34
C GLU A 56 6.77 7.05 1.36
N GLN A 57 6.18 7.46 0.24
CA GLN A 57 5.50 8.74 0.14
C GLN A 57 4.24 8.80 1.00
N VAL A 58 3.48 7.72 1.08
CA VAL A 58 2.28 7.67 1.92
C VAL A 58 2.65 7.77 3.40
N LEU A 59 3.72 7.09 3.82
CA LEU A 59 4.18 7.17 5.19
C LEU A 59 4.64 8.59 5.54
N LYS A 60 5.33 9.26 4.63
CA LYS A 60 5.76 10.64 4.85
C LYS A 60 4.59 11.61 4.92
N LYS A 61 3.56 11.39 4.11
CA LYS A 61 2.36 12.24 4.12
C LYS A 61 1.50 12.02 5.37
N ASN A 62 1.61 10.87 6.00
CA ASN A 62 0.78 10.47 7.13
C ASN A 62 1.64 9.87 8.24
N PRO A 63 2.50 10.67 8.89
CA PRO A 63 3.39 10.13 9.92
C PRO A 63 2.63 9.58 11.12
N LYS A 64 2.92 8.34 11.45
CA LYS A 64 2.37 7.61 12.59
C LYS A 64 3.50 6.82 13.25
N THR A 65 3.29 6.39 14.47
CA THR A 65 4.27 5.56 15.15
C THR A 65 4.16 4.08 14.77
N ARG A 66 3.04 3.70 14.18
CA ARG A 66 2.78 2.30 13.84
C ARG A 66 1.87 2.20 12.63
N TYR A 67 2.20 1.27 11.75
CA TYR A 67 1.38 0.97 10.56
C TYR A 67 1.16 -0.54 10.49
N LEU A 68 0.01 -0.94 9.96
CA LEU A 68 -0.35 -2.33 9.78
C LEU A 68 -0.60 -2.61 8.30
N ALA A 69 -0.33 -3.83 7.88
CA ALA A 69 -0.67 -4.29 6.54
C ALA A 69 -1.26 -5.69 6.66
N ASN A 70 -2.45 -5.86 6.10
CA ASN A 70 -3.12 -7.15 6.10
C ASN A 70 -2.88 -7.82 4.74
N VAL A 71 -2.28 -8.99 4.76
CA VAL A 71 -1.89 -9.70 3.55
C VAL A 71 -2.47 -11.11 3.58
N ASN A 72 -3.12 -11.51 2.49
CA ASN A 72 -3.59 -12.89 2.34
C ASN A 72 -2.37 -13.81 2.36
N PRO A 73 -2.39 -14.89 3.18
CA PRO A 73 -1.23 -15.82 3.27
C PRO A 73 -0.79 -16.39 1.93
N LYS A 74 -1.70 -16.49 0.96
CA LYS A 74 -1.38 -16.99 -0.37
C LYS A 74 -0.68 -15.95 -1.24
N ASN A 75 -0.70 -14.69 -0.84
CA ASN A 75 -0.07 -13.61 -1.59
C ASN A 75 1.37 -13.41 -1.12
N ILE A 76 2.24 -14.29 -1.57
CA ILE A 76 3.65 -14.31 -1.15
C ILE A 76 4.37 -13.03 -1.56
N LYS A 77 4.07 -12.52 -2.75
CA LYS A 77 4.71 -11.29 -3.25
C LYS A 77 4.43 -10.08 -2.36
N SER A 78 3.18 -9.93 -1.91
CA SER A 78 2.82 -8.85 -1.00
C SER A 78 3.49 -8.99 0.35
N ALA A 79 3.53 -10.22 0.88
CA ALA A 79 4.20 -10.48 2.15
C ALA A 79 5.67 -10.11 2.09
N GLU A 80 6.36 -10.52 1.01
CA GLU A 80 7.77 -10.18 0.81
C GLU A 80 7.97 -8.68 0.63
N PHE A 81 7.06 -8.03 -0.10
CA PHE A 81 7.11 -6.58 -0.30
C PHE A 81 7.07 -5.83 1.03
N PHE A 82 6.14 -6.19 1.91
CA PHE A 82 6.05 -5.51 3.20
C PHE A 82 7.23 -5.82 4.10
N LYS A 83 7.71 -7.08 4.10
CA LYS A 83 8.92 -7.43 4.85
C LYS A 83 10.13 -6.64 4.38
N LYS A 84 10.30 -6.51 3.07
CA LYS A 84 11.39 -5.75 2.48
C LYS A 84 11.36 -4.30 2.91
N ASN A 85 10.18 -3.76 3.15
CA ASN A 85 10.00 -2.37 3.56
C ASN A 85 9.89 -2.19 5.08
N GLY A 86 10.35 -3.17 5.85
CA GLY A 86 10.48 -3.04 7.28
C GLY A 86 9.30 -3.53 8.12
N PHE A 87 8.27 -4.08 7.49
CA PHE A 87 7.15 -4.63 8.22
C PHE A 87 7.49 -6.02 8.76
N LYS A 88 6.98 -6.33 9.95
CA LYS A 88 7.20 -7.62 10.60
C LYS A 88 5.86 -8.33 10.76
N LEU A 89 5.87 -9.65 10.60
CA LEU A 89 4.68 -10.45 10.88
C LEU A 89 4.42 -10.43 12.39
N ILE A 90 3.22 -9.99 12.79
CA ILE A 90 2.85 -9.89 14.21
C ILE A 90 1.71 -10.81 14.59
N GLN A 91 1.01 -11.41 13.64
CA GLN A 91 -0.23 -12.11 13.92
C GLN A 91 -0.61 -13.07 12.80
N HIS A 92 -1.18 -14.22 13.16
CA HIS A 92 -1.88 -15.09 12.23
C HIS A 92 -3.36 -15.00 12.53
N THR A 93 -4.18 -14.71 11.54
CA THR A 93 -5.63 -14.63 11.70
C THR A 93 -6.28 -15.81 11.03
N TYR A 94 -7.10 -16.54 11.80
CA TYR A 94 -7.82 -17.72 11.30
C TYR A 94 -9.31 -17.40 11.24
N GLU A 95 -9.99 -18.01 10.30
CA GLU A 95 -11.41 -17.80 10.09
C GLU A 95 -12.16 -19.13 10.16
N LEU A 96 -13.30 -19.10 10.82
CA LEU A 96 -14.28 -20.19 10.77
C LEU A 96 -15.61 -19.58 10.35
N THR A 97 -16.17 -20.07 9.25
CA THR A 97 -17.46 -19.60 8.75
C THR A 97 -18.48 -20.72 8.81
N PHE A 98 -19.72 -20.34 9.05
CA PHE A 98 -20.85 -21.29 9.07
C PHE A 98 -21.81 -20.92 7.96
N ASP A 99 -22.24 -21.93 7.20
CA ASP A 99 -23.19 -21.72 6.08
C ASP A 99 -24.62 -21.57 6.59
#